data_ed3498d39b60f8687fc0af4c72115943
#
_entry.id   ed3498d39b60f8687fc0af4c72115943
#
_cell.length_a   1.000
_cell.length_b   1.000
_cell.length_c   1.000
_cell.angle_alpha   90.00
_cell.angle_beta   90.00
_cell.angle_gamma   90.00
#
_symmetry.space_group_name_H-M   'P 1'
#
loop_
_entity.id
_entity.type
_entity.pdbx_description
1 polymer ?
#
loop_
_entity_poly.entity_id
_entity_poly.type
_entity_poly.pdbx_seq_one_letter_code
_entity_poly.pdbx_strand_id
1 'polypeptide(L)'
;MSNHVNPNMSNREVADFTLVDFKTKQPWLNVDFANVTTTEMAATRVLAKGGRGAAPRVPFDGERTCTMKVDTQITPMKLFAMLAGTEILTSGKVFTRERLTLAAGKLTLSEEPVANSVTVYKADDDCGAAISATVAEKAATIEDGSDGDEYIVYYMANKEQGIQIVKFKSDVFPKAYTAYGETLYKTEDDELPAGGRRSSCR
;
A
#
# COMPACT_ATOMS: atom_id res chain seq x y z
N MET A 1 -35.08 -26.19 29.53
CA MET A 1 -34.26 -25.04 29.06
C MET A 1 -34.50 -24.93 27.56
N SER A 2 -35.27 -23.94 27.10
CA SER A 2 -35.53 -23.78 25.69
C SER A 2 -34.26 -23.16 25.08
N ASN A 3 -33.62 -23.91 24.16
CA ASN A 3 -32.58 -23.36 23.29
C ASN A 3 -33.24 -22.35 22.32
N HIS A 4 -33.47 -21.14 22.81
CA HIS A 4 -33.76 -20.05 21.89
C HIS A 4 -32.48 -19.67 21.20
N VAL A 5 -32.26 -20.32 20.06
CA VAL A 5 -31.31 -19.80 19.09
C VAL A 5 -32.01 -18.62 18.43
N ASN A 6 -31.69 -17.41 18.85
CA ASN A 6 -32.20 -16.23 18.17
C ASN A 6 -31.47 -16.15 16.81
N PRO A 7 -32.15 -16.38 15.69
CA PRO A 7 -31.51 -16.40 14.35
C PRO A 7 -31.23 -14.99 13.82
N ASN A 8 -31.82 -13.96 14.42
CA ASN A 8 -31.75 -12.60 13.90
C ASN A 8 -30.59 -11.86 14.56
N MET A 9 -29.54 -11.66 13.81
CA MET A 9 -28.37 -10.87 14.20
C MET A 9 -28.11 -9.79 13.15
N SER A 10 -27.81 -8.59 13.61
CA SER A 10 -27.43 -7.47 12.73
C SER A 10 -26.05 -6.98 13.10
N ASN A 11 -25.26 -6.70 12.07
CA ASN A 11 -23.98 -6.03 12.18
C ASN A 11 -24.09 -4.64 11.55
N ARG A 12 -23.66 -3.64 12.27
CA ARG A 12 -23.66 -2.24 11.85
C ARG A 12 -22.26 -1.62 11.82
N GLU A 13 -21.30 -2.36 12.34
CA GLU A 13 -19.93 -1.88 12.46
C GLU A 13 -19.03 -2.44 11.35
N VAL A 14 -18.01 -1.67 11.04
CA VAL A 14 -16.93 -2.08 10.19
C VAL A 14 -16.06 -3.08 10.94
N ALA A 15 -15.61 -4.12 10.29
CA ALA A 15 -14.75 -5.10 10.92
C ALA A 15 -13.30 -4.62 10.99
N ASP A 16 -12.65 -4.84 12.11
CA ASP A 16 -11.21 -4.74 12.25
C ASP A 16 -10.55 -6.01 11.73
N PHE A 17 -9.43 -5.86 11.00
CA PHE A 17 -8.74 -6.99 10.39
C PHE A 17 -7.28 -7.06 10.79
N THR A 18 -6.83 -8.28 11.07
CA THR A 18 -5.41 -8.58 11.15
C THR A 18 -5.00 -9.47 9.98
N LEU A 19 -4.09 -8.97 9.17
CA LEU A 19 -3.48 -9.73 8.08
C LEU A 19 -2.25 -10.48 8.59
N VAL A 20 -2.25 -11.78 8.39
CA VAL A 20 -1.20 -12.71 8.83
C VAL A 20 -0.57 -13.37 7.61
N ASP A 21 0.74 -13.35 7.48
CA ASP A 21 1.45 -14.02 6.39
C ASP A 21 1.11 -15.53 6.41
N PHE A 22 0.67 -16.07 5.26
CA PHE A 22 0.19 -17.43 5.16
C PHE A 22 1.27 -18.47 5.45
N LYS A 23 2.53 -18.20 5.08
CA LYS A 23 3.65 -19.13 5.26
C LYS A 23 4.26 -19.05 6.66
N THR A 24 4.59 -17.84 7.10
CA THR A 24 5.30 -17.62 8.37
C THR A 24 4.38 -17.58 9.58
N LYS A 25 3.08 -17.39 9.36
CA LYS A 25 2.06 -17.22 10.43
C LYS A 25 2.32 -16.01 11.32
N GLN A 26 3.11 -15.06 10.84
CA GLN A 26 3.40 -13.82 11.55
C GLN A 26 2.40 -12.73 11.19
N PRO A 27 1.90 -11.95 12.16
CA PRO A 27 1.07 -10.78 11.90
C PRO A 27 1.85 -9.76 11.05
N TRP A 28 1.23 -9.31 9.96
CA TRP A 28 1.83 -8.33 9.05
C TRP A 28 1.28 -6.93 9.27
N LEU A 29 -0.05 -6.82 9.23
CA LEU A 29 -0.75 -5.54 9.31
C LEU A 29 -2.06 -5.71 10.06
N ASN A 30 -2.32 -4.83 11.02
CA ASN A 30 -3.64 -4.66 11.61
C ASN A 30 -4.32 -3.45 10.95
N VAL A 31 -5.56 -3.63 10.52
CA VAL A 31 -6.39 -2.62 9.86
C VAL A 31 -7.56 -2.32 10.79
N ASP A 32 -7.41 -1.31 11.62
CA ASP A 32 -8.43 -0.76 12.53
C ASP A 32 -9.05 0.55 12.01
N PHE A 33 -8.72 0.92 10.79
CA PHE A 33 -9.09 2.17 10.13
C PHE A 33 -9.92 1.95 8.85
N ALA A 34 -10.56 0.79 8.72
CA ALA A 34 -11.47 0.52 7.62
C ALA A 34 -12.76 1.35 7.77
N ASN A 35 -13.27 1.88 6.67
CA ASN A 35 -14.53 2.65 6.64
C ASN A 35 -15.72 1.78 6.25
N VAL A 36 -15.50 0.84 5.33
CA VAL A 36 -16.54 -0.06 4.84
C VAL A 36 -15.95 -1.44 4.64
N THR A 37 -16.67 -2.47 5.03
CA THR A 37 -16.35 -3.85 4.73
C THR A 37 -17.54 -4.53 4.08
N THR A 38 -17.28 -5.16 2.95
CA THR A 38 -18.31 -5.91 2.21
C THR A 38 -17.77 -7.29 1.89
N THR A 39 -18.58 -8.32 2.16
CA THR A 39 -18.24 -9.70 1.84
C THR A 39 -19.19 -10.21 0.77
N GLU A 40 -18.65 -10.74 -0.31
CA GLU A 40 -19.39 -11.35 -1.40
C GLU A 40 -18.97 -12.81 -1.52
N MET A 41 -19.94 -13.71 -1.51
CA MET A 41 -19.74 -15.15 -1.71
C MET A 41 -20.40 -15.58 -2.98
N ALA A 42 -19.65 -16.21 -3.88
CA ALA A 42 -20.15 -16.75 -5.13
C ALA A 42 -19.76 -18.21 -5.27
N ALA A 43 -20.59 -18.97 -6.00
CA ALA A 43 -20.33 -20.35 -6.37
C ALA A 43 -20.73 -20.56 -7.82
N THR A 44 -19.94 -21.30 -8.56
CA THR A 44 -20.30 -21.74 -9.90
C THR A 44 -21.11 -23.04 -9.82
N ARG A 45 -22.16 -23.13 -10.63
CA ARG A 45 -23.00 -24.33 -10.72
C ARG A 45 -23.19 -24.74 -12.18
N VAL A 46 -22.84 -25.94 -12.49
CA VAL A 46 -23.09 -26.56 -13.78
C VAL A 46 -24.27 -27.54 -13.66
N LEU A 47 -25.24 -27.40 -14.54
CA LEU A 47 -26.42 -28.27 -14.55
C LEU A 47 -26.28 -29.33 -15.65
N ALA A 48 -26.24 -30.59 -15.27
CA ALA A 48 -26.40 -31.65 -16.24
C ALA A 48 -27.86 -31.68 -16.73
N LYS A 49 -28.02 -31.55 -18.02
CA LYS A 49 -29.32 -31.54 -18.69
C LYS A 49 -29.52 -32.87 -19.45
N GLY A 50 -30.74 -33.40 -19.47
CA GLY A 50 -30.99 -34.64 -20.16
C GLY A 50 -32.48 -34.88 -20.41
N GLY A 51 -32.78 -35.67 -21.43
CA GLY A 51 -34.13 -36.02 -21.87
C GLY A 51 -34.73 -35.03 -22.85
N ARG A 52 -35.97 -35.29 -23.26
CA ARG A 52 -36.73 -34.45 -24.20
C ARG A 52 -36.97 -33.06 -23.57
N GLY A 53 -36.54 -31.98 -24.24
CA GLY A 53 -36.62 -30.62 -23.73
C GLY A 53 -35.38 -30.18 -22.88
N ALA A 54 -34.36 -31.03 -22.74
CA ALA A 54 -33.10 -30.72 -22.07
C ALA A 54 -33.26 -30.05 -20.66
N ALA A 55 -34.23 -30.56 -19.89
CA ALA A 55 -34.46 -30.06 -18.52
C ALA A 55 -33.23 -30.29 -17.61
N PRO A 56 -32.88 -29.34 -16.72
CA PRO A 56 -31.81 -29.52 -15.75
C PRO A 56 -32.16 -30.66 -14.78
N ARG A 57 -31.29 -31.65 -14.62
CA ARG A 57 -31.53 -32.84 -13.78
C ARG A 57 -30.63 -32.92 -12.57
N VAL A 58 -29.35 -32.70 -12.76
CA VAL A 58 -28.36 -32.84 -11.67
C VAL A 58 -27.49 -31.59 -11.61
N PRO A 59 -27.44 -30.91 -10.47
CA PRO A 59 -26.51 -29.81 -10.25
C PRO A 59 -25.13 -30.34 -9.84
N PHE A 60 -24.09 -29.80 -10.43
CA PHE A 60 -22.71 -29.95 -10.00
C PHE A 60 -22.23 -28.60 -9.50
N ASP A 61 -21.93 -28.51 -8.21
CA ASP A 61 -21.34 -27.31 -7.61
C ASP A 61 -19.82 -27.32 -7.89
N GLY A 62 -19.33 -26.23 -8.45
CA GLY A 62 -17.94 -26.03 -8.82
C GLY A 62 -17.21 -25.12 -7.85
N GLU A 63 -16.40 -24.23 -8.39
CA GLU A 63 -15.56 -23.32 -7.64
C GLU A 63 -16.38 -22.38 -6.73
N ARG A 64 -15.94 -22.21 -5.48
CA ARG A 64 -16.48 -21.25 -4.54
C ARG A 64 -15.47 -20.12 -4.33
N THR A 65 -15.92 -18.89 -4.49
CA THR A 65 -15.14 -17.71 -4.23
C THR A 65 -15.73 -16.90 -3.11
N CYS A 66 -14.87 -16.36 -2.24
CA CYS A 66 -15.24 -15.41 -1.21
C CYS A 66 -14.36 -14.17 -1.42
N THR A 67 -15.00 -13.05 -1.74
CA THR A 67 -14.32 -11.77 -1.93
C THR A 67 -14.69 -10.85 -0.79
N MET A 68 -13.68 -10.33 -0.11
CA MET A 68 -13.85 -9.31 0.90
C MET A 68 -13.27 -7.99 0.39
N LYS A 69 -14.10 -6.96 0.37
CA LYS A 69 -13.73 -5.61 0.00
C LYS A 69 -13.61 -4.76 1.26
N VAL A 70 -12.51 -4.08 1.38
CA VAL A 70 -12.23 -3.17 2.50
C VAL A 70 -11.88 -1.81 1.93
N ASP A 71 -12.70 -0.82 2.21
CA ASP A 71 -12.44 0.56 1.81
C ASP A 71 -11.80 1.31 2.99
N THR A 72 -10.73 2.04 2.71
CA THR A 72 -9.99 2.81 3.72
C THR A 72 -9.51 4.15 3.15
N GLN A 73 -9.49 5.17 4.00
CA GLN A 73 -8.90 6.48 3.69
C GLN A 73 -7.46 6.60 4.17
N ILE A 74 -7.03 5.70 5.06
CA ILE A 74 -5.66 5.66 5.58
C ILE A 74 -4.90 4.56 4.85
N THR A 75 -3.76 4.93 4.29
CA THR A 75 -2.96 4.00 3.49
C THR A 75 -1.53 3.91 4.06
N PRO A 76 -1.26 2.99 4.98
CA PRO A 76 0.09 2.82 5.52
C PRO A 76 1.05 2.22 4.48
N MET A 77 2.33 2.55 4.58
CA MET A 77 3.37 2.02 3.67
C MET A 77 3.44 0.48 3.67
N LYS A 78 3.07 -0.17 4.77
CA LYS A 78 2.97 -1.64 4.85
C LYS A 78 1.93 -2.22 3.88
N LEU A 79 0.85 -1.48 3.61
CA LEU A 79 -0.14 -1.91 2.63
C LEU A 79 0.44 -1.86 1.22
N PHE A 80 1.19 -0.80 0.86
CA PHE A 80 1.89 -0.73 -0.42
C PHE A 80 2.93 -1.84 -0.57
N ALA A 81 3.71 -2.12 0.48
CA ALA A 81 4.68 -3.20 0.47
C ALA A 81 4.02 -4.57 0.26
N MET A 82 2.87 -4.79 0.88
CA MET A 82 2.07 -6.00 0.69
C MET A 82 1.61 -6.15 -0.76
N LEU A 83 1.06 -5.09 -1.34
CA LEU A 83 0.59 -5.09 -2.75
C LEU A 83 1.75 -5.25 -3.74
N ALA A 84 2.91 -4.69 -3.43
CA ALA A 84 4.12 -4.84 -4.23
C ALA A 84 4.81 -6.19 -4.06
N GLY A 85 4.44 -6.97 -3.03
CA GLY A 85 5.10 -8.23 -2.69
C GLY A 85 6.55 -8.06 -2.18
N THR A 86 6.94 -6.83 -1.81
CA THR A 86 8.30 -6.47 -1.42
C THR A 86 8.36 -5.97 0.02
N GLU A 87 9.56 -5.84 0.55
CA GLU A 87 9.80 -5.26 1.87
C GLU A 87 9.97 -3.74 1.78
N ILE A 88 9.72 -3.06 2.90
CA ILE A 88 9.98 -1.64 3.03
C ILE A 88 11.49 -1.46 3.27
N LEU A 89 12.16 -0.76 2.37
CA LEU A 89 13.55 -0.37 2.55
C LEU A 89 13.61 0.94 3.33
N THR A 90 14.44 0.99 4.35
CA THR A 90 14.66 2.17 5.19
C THR A 90 15.90 2.97 4.78
N SER A 91 16.64 2.47 3.79
CA SER A 91 17.80 3.12 3.22
C SER A 91 17.80 2.97 1.69
N GLY A 92 18.42 3.91 1.00
CA GLY A 92 18.54 3.86 -0.45
C GLY A 92 18.79 5.21 -1.09
N LYS A 93 18.80 5.21 -2.43
CA LYS A 93 18.93 6.42 -3.23
C LYS A 93 17.58 7.09 -3.38
N VAL A 94 17.52 8.38 -3.07
CA VAL A 94 16.31 9.22 -3.19
C VAL A 94 16.58 10.36 -4.13
N PHE A 95 15.65 10.61 -5.05
CA PHE A 95 15.69 11.77 -5.92
C PHE A 95 15.27 13.00 -5.12
N THR A 96 16.17 13.97 -5.08
CA THR A 96 16.01 15.19 -4.28
C THR A 96 16.00 16.40 -5.20
N ARG A 97 15.13 17.35 -4.92
CA ARG A 97 15.03 18.65 -5.58
C ARG A 97 15.19 19.73 -4.55
N GLU A 98 16.13 20.64 -4.75
CA GLU A 98 16.36 21.78 -3.87
C GLU A 98 16.37 23.08 -4.65
N ARG A 99 15.88 24.14 -4.04
CA ARG A 99 16.04 25.50 -4.53
C ARG A 99 17.09 26.18 -3.67
N LEU A 100 18.18 26.59 -4.30
CA LEU A 100 19.36 27.10 -3.64
C LEU A 100 19.76 28.44 -4.24
N THR A 101 20.33 29.32 -3.41
CA THR A 101 20.88 30.58 -3.82
C THR A 101 22.39 30.44 -3.97
N LEU A 102 22.95 30.96 -5.06
CA LEU A 102 24.38 30.96 -5.32
C LEU A 102 25.09 31.89 -4.32
N ALA A 103 26.09 31.36 -3.66
CA ALA A 103 26.94 32.12 -2.76
C ALA A 103 28.42 31.79 -3.00
N ALA A 104 29.23 32.80 -3.28
CA ALA A 104 30.63 32.64 -3.64
C ALA A 104 30.87 31.63 -4.77
N GLY A 105 30.00 31.66 -5.79
CA GLY A 105 30.07 30.76 -6.95
C GLY A 105 29.71 29.30 -6.67
N LYS A 106 29.12 29.00 -5.49
CA LYS A 106 28.79 27.64 -5.08
C LYS A 106 27.35 27.51 -4.60
N LEU A 107 26.74 26.39 -4.91
CA LEU A 107 25.47 25.93 -4.34
C LEU A 107 25.77 24.84 -3.32
N THR A 108 25.33 25.04 -2.07
CA THR A 108 25.53 24.08 -0.99
C THR A 108 24.32 23.15 -0.91
N LEU A 109 24.52 21.87 -1.21
CA LEU A 109 23.51 20.83 -1.15
C LEU A 109 23.29 20.36 0.30
N SER A 110 22.05 20.03 0.64
CA SER A 110 21.72 19.52 1.99
C SER A 110 22.32 18.12 2.20
N GLU A 111 22.34 17.30 1.17
CA GLU A 111 22.83 15.93 1.22
C GLU A 111 23.98 15.69 0.24
N GLU A 112 24.75 14.64 0.50
CA GLU A 112 25.82 14.26 -0.44
C GLU A 112 25.23 13.62 -1.70
N PRO A 113 25.50 14.17 -2.89
CA PRO A 113 24.96 13.64 -4.14
C PRO A 113 25.71 12.38 -4.57
N VAL A 114 24.98 11.48 -5.23
CA VAL A 114 25.58 10.36 -5.94
C VAL A 114 26.37 10.92 -7.13
N ALA A 115 27.54 10.36 -7.40
CA ALA A 115 28.39 10.82 -8.49
C ALA A 115 27.61 10.87 -9.84
N ASN A 116 27.81 11.95 -10.59
CA ASN A 116 27.19 12.21 -11.89
C ASN A 116 25.64 12.27 -11.89
N SER A 117 25.02 12.55 -10.73
CA SER A 117 23.57 12.64 -10.65
C SER A 117 23.03 14.06 -10.53
N VAL A 118 23.90 15.06 -10.42
CA VAL A 118 23.51 16.45 -10.21
C VAL A 118 23.19 17.12 -11.55
N THR A 119 22.03 17.76 -11.60
CA THR A 119 21.62 18.60 -12.73
C THR A 119 21.11 19.93 -12.17
N VAL A 120 21.58 21.03 -12.71
CA VAL A 120 21.25 22.38 -12.24
C VAL A 120 20.50 23.14 -13.32
N TYR A 121 19.46 23.86 -12.90
CA TYR A 121 18.67 24.75 -13.76
C TYR A 121 18.54 26.14 -13.11
N LYS A 122 18.28 27.19 -13.89
CA LYS A 122 17.83 28.46 -13.32
C LYS A 122 16.46 28.33 -12.69
N ALA A 123 16.20 29.10 -11.63
CA ALA A 123 14.93 29.03 -10.93
C ALA A 123 13.73 29.54 -11.75
N ASP A 124 13.98 30.37 -12.77
CA ASP A 124 13.02 30.90 -13.73
C ASP A 124 12.81 29.98 -14.96
N ASP A 125 13.73 29.03 -15.19
CA ASP A 125 13.68 28.07 -16.31
C ASP A 125 13.88 26.62 -15.80
N ASP A 126 13.01 26.19 -14.89
CA ASP A 126 13.08 24.84 -14.32
C ASP A 126 12.85 23.76 -15.39
N CYS A 127 13.76 22.81 -15.45
CA CYS A 127 13.80 21.77 -16.48
C CYS A 127 14.07 22.27 -17.93
N GLY A 128 14.51 23.49 -18.10
CA GLY A 128 14.90 24.04 -19.39
C GLY A 128 16.35 23.71 -19.77
N ALA A 129 17.16 24.73 -20.00
CA ALA A 129 18.59 24.52 -20.32
C ALA A 129 19.40 24.14 -19.06
N ALA A 130 19.98 22.95 -19.07
CA ALA A 130 20.82 22.49 -17.94
C ALA A 130 22.14 23.31 -17.93
N ILE A 131 22.51 23.74 -16.71
CA ILE A 131 23.72 24.50 -16.46
C ILE A 131 24.84 23.54 -16.07
N SER A 132 26.02 23.76 -16.66
CA SER A 132 27.19 22.99 -16.27
C SER A 132 27.66 23.36 -14.90
N ALA A 133 27.83 22.37 -14.03
CA ALA A 133 28.30 22.56 -12.66
C ALA A 133 29.35 21.50 -12.31
N THR A 134 30.41 21.91 -11.66
CA THR A 134 31.40 20.99 -11.10
C THR A 134 31.02 20.64 -9.69
N VAL A 135 30.81 19.34 -9.43
CA VAL A 135 30.31 18.85 -8.14
C VAL A 135 31.45 18.24 -7.33
N ALA A 136 31.65 18.71 -6.12
CA ALA A 136 32.57 18.16 -5.16
C ALA A 136 31.90 18.07 -3.79
N GLU A 137 31.78 16.87 -3.23
CA GLU A 137 31.07 16.61 -1.99
C GLU A 137 29.64 17.19 -2.01
N LYS A 138 29.32 18.10 -1.09
CA LYS A 138 28.04 18.80 -0.99
C LYS A 138 27.99 20.15 -1.72
N ALA A 139 28.94 20.44 -2.59
CA ALA A 139 29.01 21.71 -3.29
C ALA A 139 28.95 21.53 -4.81
N ALA A 140 28.07 22.28 -5.46
CA ALA A 140 28.05 22.41 -6.90
C ALA A 140 28.54 23.81 -7.27
N THR A 141 29.67 23.90 -7.97
CA THR A 141 30.27 25.14 -8.41
C THR A 141 29.76 25.51 -9.81
N ILE A 142 29.29 26.73 -9.96
CA ILE A 142 28.84 27.33 -11.24
C ILE A 142 29.78 28.44 -11.61
N GLU A 143 30.36 28.40 -12.83
CA GLU A 143 31.34 29.38 -13.29
C GLU A 143 30.70 30.69 -13.79
N ASP A 144 29.52 30.61 -14.41
CA ASP A 144 28.85 31.74 -15.07
C ASP A 144 27.64 32.30 -14.29
N GLY A 145 27.58 32.11 -12.94
CA GLY A 145 26.51 32.59 -12.09
C GLY A 145 26.88 33.85 -11.29
N SER A 146 25.90 34.68 -10.97
CA SER A 146 26.06 35.81 -10.06
C SER A 146 25.59 35.44 -8.66
N ASP A 147 26.34 35.89 -7.63
CA ASP A 147 25.93 35.68 -6.24
C ASP A 147 24.56 36.31 -5.99
N GLY A 148 23.68 35.55 -5.39
CA GLY A 148 22.28 35.91 -5.17
C GLY A 148 21.30 35.30 -6.19
N ASP A 149 21.79 34.78 -7.31
CA ASP A 149 20.93 34.06 -8.27
C ASP A 149 20.38 32.77 -7.64
N GLU A 150 19.14 32.47 -7.99
CA GLU A 150 18.47 31.24 -7.51
C GLU A 150 18.52 30.14 -8.57
N TYR A 151 18.83 28.94 -8.11
CA TYR A 151 18.93 27.74 -8.93
C TYR A 151 18.11 26.59 -8.34
N ILE A 152 17.62 25.73 -9.21
CA ILE A 152 16.98 24.47 -8.87
C ILE A 152 17.95 23.34 -9.17
N VAL A 153 18.25 22.54 -8.16
CA VAL A 153 19.19 21.44 -8.28
C VAL A 153 18.46 20.12 -8.08
N TYR A 154 18.61 19.22 -9.02
CA TYR A 154 18.13 17.85 -8.97
C TYR A 154 19.30 16.91 -8.82
N TYR A 155 19.20 16.00 -7.87
CA TYR A 155 20.25 15.00 -7.67
C TYR A 155 19.72 13.76 -6.93
N MET A 156 20.47 12.66 -7.01
CA MET A 156 20.25 11.47 -6.22
C MET A 156 21.07 11.56 -4.95
N ALA A 157 20.43 11.49 -3.78
CA ALA A 157 21.08 11.42 -2.49
C ALA A 157 21.04 10.00 -1.92
N ASN A 158 22.12 9.55 -1.29
CA ASN A 158 22.11 8.33 -0.50
C ASN A 158 21.60 8.65 0.90
N LYS A 159 20.50 8.00 1.29
CA LYS A 159 19.96 8.11 2.66
C LYS A 159 20.03 6.78 3.36
N GLU A 160 20.66 6.76 4.52
CA GLU A 160 20.81 5.55 5.35
C GLU A 160 19.63 5.35 6.30
N GLN A 161 18.87 6.41 6.58
CA GLN A 161 17.73 6.38 7.49
C GLN A 161 16.73 7.50 7.20
N GLY A 162 15.56 7.43 7.85
CA GLY A 162 14.53 8.48 7.74
C GLY A 162 13.69 8.43 6.46
N ILE A 163 13.80 7.35 5.68
CA ILE A 163 13.04 7.14 4.45
C ILE A 163 12.36 5.77 4.46
N GLN A 164 11.32 5.65 3.64
CA GLN A 164 10.64 4.39 3.36
C GLN A 164 10.47 4.25 1.86
N ILE A 165 11.03 3.21 1.29
CA ILE A 165 10.97 2.94 -0.15
C ILE A 165 10.29 1.59 -0.37
N VAL A 166 9.27 1.58 -1.21
CA VAL A 166 8.64 0.36 -1.73
C VAL A 166 8.92 0.28 -3.22
N LYS A 167 9.51 -0.82 -3.67
CA LYS A 167 9.82 -1.04 -5.08
C LYS A 167 8.78 -1.94 -5.73
N PHE A 168 8.12 -1.47 -6.76
CA PHE A 168 7.26 -2.29 -7.60
C PHE A 168 8.10 -2.93 -8.71
N LYS A 169 8.06 -4.24 -8.80
CA LYS A 169 8.77 -5.02 -9.80
C LYS A 169 7.79 -5.89 -10.57
N SER A 170 8.02 -6.07 -11.85
CA SER A 170 7.15 -6.88 -12.73
C SER A 170 7.23 -8.39 -12.49
N ASP A 171 8.29 -8.84 -11.84
CA ASP A 171 8.62 -10.24 -11.56
C ASP A 171 8.28 -10.69 -10.12
N VAL A 172 7.76 -9.78 -9.30
CA VAL A 172 7.41 -10.05 -7.90
C VAL A 172 5.91 -9.91 -7.70
N PHE A 173 5.30 -10.93 -7.13
CA PHE A 173 3.87 -10.97 -6.85
C PHE A 173 3.59 -10.82 -5.35
N PRO A 174 2.41 -10.31 -4.99
CA PRO A 174 1.96 -10.27 -3.60
C PRO A 174 2.00 -11.65 -2.95
N LYS A 175 2.37 -11.70 -1.68
CA LYS A 175 2.31 -12.93 -0.88
C LYS A 175 0.85 -13.27 -0.55
N ALA A 176 0.61 -14.53 -0.20
CA ALA A 176 -0.68 -14.93 0.35
C ALA A 176 -0.77 -14.55 1.83
N TYR A 177 -1.92 -14.04 2.23
CA TYR A 177 -2.22 -13.66 3.61
C TYR A 177 -3.51 -14.33 4.07
N THR A 178 -3.62 -14.59 5.37
CA THR A 178 -4.88 -14.94 6.02
C THR A 178 -5.40 -13.70 6.74
N ALA A 179 -6.65 -13.32 6.48
CA ALA A 179 -7.30 -12.23 7.17
C ALA A 179 -8.13 -12.79 8.35
N TYR A 180 -7.92 -12.23 9.53
CA TYR A 180 -8.75 -12.45 10.72
C TYR A 180 -9.50 -11.17 11.00
N GLY A 181 -10.83 -11.24 10.96
CA GLY A 181 -11.70 -10.08 11.20
C GLY A 181 -12.52 -10.27 12.46
N GLU A 182 -12.73 -9.18 13.20
CA GLU A 182 -13.62 -9.10 14.35
C GLU A 182 -14.67 -8.02 14.09
N THR A 183 -15.92 -8.31 14.40
CA THR A 183 -17.01 -7.35 14.28
C THR A 183 -18.06 -7.63 15.36
N LEU A 184 -18.76 -6.58 15.76
CA LEU A 184 -19.81 -6.67 16.77
C LEU A 184 -21.15 -6.98 16.10
N TYR A 185 -21.85 -7.96 16.66
CA TYR A 185 -23.22 -8.28 16.29
C TYR A 185 -24.17 -7.94 17.44
N LYS A 186 -25.32 -7.37 17.12
CA LYS A 186 -26.45 -7.24 18.04
C LYS A 186 -27.53 -8.25 17.67
N THR A 187 -28.14 -8.82 18.68
CA THR A 187 -29.33 -9.67 18.56
C THR A 187 -30.60 -8.86 18.84
N GLU A 188 -31.76 -9.36 18.43
CA GLU A 188 -33.04 -8.71 18.69
C GLU A 188 -33.32 -8.50 20.21
N ASP A 189 -32.78 -9.37 21.06
CA ASP A 189 -32.99 -9.33 22.50
C ASP A 189 -31.99 -8.43 23.24
N ASP A 190 -31.23 -7.59 22.54
CA ASP A 190 -30.19 -6.71 23.11
C ASP A 190 -29.08 -7.45 23.92
N GLU A 191 -29.09 -8.77 23.95
CA GLU A 191 -28.02 -9.56 24.55
C GLU A 191 -26.84 -9.65 23.60
N LEU A 192 -25.70 -9.09 24.00
CA LEU A 192 -24.43 -9.32 23.33
C LEU A 192 -24.04 -10.79 23.49
N PRO A 193 -23.83 -11.55 22.39
CA PRO A 193 -23.33 -12.91 22.54
C PRO A 193 -21.98 -12.88 23.27
N ALA A 194 -21.88 -13.61 24.38
CA ALA A 194 -20.62 -13.75 25.09
C ALA A 194 -19.58 -14.43 24.20
N GLY A 195 -18.61 -13.63 23.72
CA GLY A 195 -17.53 -14.05 22.83
C GLY A 195 -17.82 -13.75 21.37
N GLY A 196 -17.19 -12.69 20.86
CA GLY A 196 -17.20 -12.36 19.43
C GLY A 196 -16.72 -13.56 18.60
N ARG A 197 -17.52 -13.99 17.63
CA ARG A 197 -17.09 -15.05 16.70
C ARG A 197 -16.08 -14.49 15.71
N ARG A 198 -14.88 -15.03 15.76
CA ARG A 198 -13.86 -14.79 14.75
C ARG A 198 -14.23 -15.55 13.48
N SER A 199 -14.41 -14.85 12.38
CA SER A 199 -14.52 -15.48 11.08
C SER A 199 -13.15 -15.47 10.38
N SER A 200 -12.66 -16.64 9.99
CA SER A 200 -11.44 -16.75 9.18
C SER A 200 -11.79 -17.10 7.74
N CYS A 201 -11.35 -16.31 6.78
CA CYS A 201 -11.30 -16.69 5.37
C CYS A 201 -9.88 -17.15 5.02
N ARG A 202 -9.79 -18.35 4.39
CA ARG A 202 -8.53 -18.89 3.84
C ARG A 202 -8.50 -18.69 2.33
#